data_88fc5f582be5f181161f96f008ce6a94
#
_entry.id   88fc5f582be5f181161f96f008ce6a94
#
_cell.length_a   1.000
_cell.length_b   1.000
_cell.length_c   1.000
_cell.angle_alpha   90.00
_cell.angle_beta   90.00
_cell.angle_gamma   90.00
#
_symmetry.space_group_name_H-M   'P 1'
#
loop_
_entity.id
_entity.type
_entity.pdbx_description
1 polymer ?
#
loop_
_entity_poly.entity_id
_entity_poly.type
_entity_poly.pdbx_seq_one_letter_code
_entity_poly.pdbx_strand_id
1 'polypeptide(L)'
;MNWQSFSKHYYSFTDLQLAMDLSCLDMDDAWMTSMAPAIENAMLEMKALEEGAIANPDEQRMVGHYWLRAPELAPDAQLAKAIRDDLAQVLALSEKVLSGRCLTPGGKPFIQLLLVGIGGSALGPQFVSAALAETGCLPISFLDNTDPDGIKRVLDAIGEDLGQTLVMVISKSGGTAETRNGMLEVRARFAAAGHNFAGQAVAVTGMGSALETLAKEEGWLDILHMYDWIG
;
A
#
# COMPACT_ATOMS: atom_id res chain seq x y z
N MET A 1 -11.56 36.88 -7.32
CA MET A 1 -10.11 36.71 -7.56
C MET A 1 -9.62 37.90 -8.34
N ASN A 2 -8.56 38.59 -7.92
CA ASN A 2 -7.93 39.65 -8.70
C ASN A 2 -6.45 39.31 -8.91
N TRP A 3 -5.83 39.98 -9.88
CA TRP A 3 -4.42 39.73 -10.24
C TRP A 3 -3.44 39.97 -9.08
N GLN A 4 -3.70 40.94 -8.23
CA GLN A 4 -2.85 41.21 -7.06
C GLN A 4 -2.89 40.04 -6.05
N SER A 5 -4.07 39.49 -5.74
CA SER A 5 -4.20 38.34 -4.88
C SER A 5 -3.52 37.12 -5.47
N PHE A 6 -3.75 36.85 -6.76
CA PHE A 6 -3.11 35.74 -7.44
C PHE A 6 -1.57 35.86 -7.41
N SER A 7 -1.02 36.99 -7.84
CA SER A 7 0.44 37.18 -7.90
C SER A 7 1.13 37.12 -6.54
N LYS A 8 0.41 37.44 -5.45
CA LYS A 8 0.92 37.39 -4.08
C LYS A 8 0.88 35.96 -3.49
N HIS A 9 -0.09 35.16 -3.88
CA HIS A 9 -0.38 33.87 -3.25
C HIS A 9 -0.23 32.66 -4.22
N TYR A 10 0.40 32.88 -5.36
CA TYR A 10 0.79 31.81 -6.26
C TYR A 10 2.26 31.45 -6.05
N TYR A 11 2.50 30.21 -5.68
CA TYR A 11 3.84 29.67 -5.42
C TYR A 11 4.18 28.60 -6.45
N SER A 12 5.35 28.71 -7.06
CA SER A 12 5.87 27.71 -8.01
C SER A 12 7.13 27.08 -7.47
N PHE A 13 7.11 25.78 -7.35
CA PHE A 13 8.20 24.93 -6.87
C PHE A 13 8.73 24.15 -8.08
N THR A 14 9.61 24.76 -8.86
CA THR A 14 10.10 24.20 -10.13
C THR A 14 10.79 22.87 -9.96
N ASP A 15 11.55 22.69 -8.87
CA ASP A 15 12.27 21.46 -8.57
C ASP A 15 11.33 20.27 -8.24
N LEU A 16 10.12 20.58 -7.76
CA LEU A 16 9.09 19.61 -7.48
C LEU A 16 8.07 19.45 -8.62
N GLN A 17 8.18 20.27 -9.67
CA GLN A 17 7.17 20.39 -10.74
C GLN A 17 5.76 20.62 -10.16
N LEU A 18 5.68 21.41 -9.10
CA LEU A 18 4.47 21.70 -8.34
C LEU A 18 4.19 23.20 -8.34
N ALA A 19 2.93 23.55 -8.45
CA ALA A 19 2.47 24.91 -8.20
C ALA A 19 1.29 24.87 -7.21
N MET A 20 1.23 25.90 -6.36
CA MET A 20 0.17 26.05 -5.36
C MET A 20 -0.44 27.44 -5.46
N ASP A 21 -1.74 27.52 -5.71
CA ASP A 21 -2.51 28.75 -5.76
C ASP A 21 -3.38 28.88 -4.50
N LEU A 22 -3.01 29.79 -3.62
CA LEU A 22 -3.75 30.11 -2.39
C LEU A 22 -4.56 31.42 -2.52
N SER A 23 -4.68 31.99 -3.72
CA SER A 23 -5.31 33.29 -3.96
C SER A 23 -6.81 33.33 -3.66
N CYS A 24 -7.45 32.15 -3.56
CA CYS A 24 -8.85 32.03 -3.21
C CYS A 24 -9.10 31.92 -1.69
N LEU A 25 -8.03 31.82 -0.90
CA LEU A 25 -8.14 31.83 0.55
C LEU A 25 -8.17 33.26 1.08
N ASP A 26 -8.97 33.49 2.11
CA ASP A 26 -9.08 34.79 2.77
C ASP A 26 -7.93 34.95 3.79
N MET A 27 -6.74 35.21 3.27
CA MET A 27 -5.50 35.38 4.04
C MET A 27 -4.97 36.80 3.85
N ASP A 28 -5.16 37.64 4.82
CA ASP A 28 -4.51 38.96 4.86
C ASP A 28 -3.17 38.91 5.63
N ASP A 29 -2.45 40.02 5.63
CA ASP A 29 -1.16 40.12 6.30
C ASP A 29 -1.28 39.99 7.84
N ALA A 30 -2.43 40.37 8.41
CA ALA A 30 -2.70 40.24 9.83
C ALA A 30 -2.89 38.76 10.20
N TRP A 31 -3.63 38.03 9.39
CA TRP A 31 -3.81 36.58 9.53
C TRP A 31 -2.46 35.85 9.41
N MET A 32 -1.69 36.15 8.38
CA MET A 32 -0.35 35.54 8.17
C MET A 32 0.58 35.80 9.35
N THR A 33 0.59 37.03 9.89
CA THR A 33 1.39 37.38 11.06
C THR A 33 0.93 36.61 12.30
N SER A 34 -0.38 36.45 12.50
CA SER A 34 -0.93 35.71 13.62
C SER A 34 -0.63 34.22 13.58
N MET A 35 -0.57 33.66 12.37
CA MET A 35 -0.29 32.22 12.14
C MET A 35 1.18 31.87 12.11
N ALA A 36 2.09 32.84 11.94
CA ALA A 36 3.52 32.58 11.82
C ALA A 36 4.08 31.69 12.94
N PRO A 37 3.79 31.93 14.24
CA PRO A 37 4.30 31.07 15.31
C PRO A 37 3.78 29.62 15.24
N ALA A 38 2.52 29.45 14.82
CA ALA A 38 1.93 28.11 14.68
C ALA A 38 2.55 27.35 13.50
N ILE A 39 2.82 28.04 12.38
CA ILE A 39 3.50 27.48 11.21
C ILE A 39 4.95 27.10 11.57
N GLU A 40 5.68 27.97 12.26
CA GLU A 40 7.04 27.69 12.70
C GLU A 40 7.08 26.45 13.62
N ASN A 41 6.14 26.35 14.57
CA ASN A 41 6.05 25.19 15.45
C ASN A 41 5.70 23.90 14.65
N ALA A 42 4.77 23.97 13.69
CA ALA A 42 4.42 22.83 12.85
C ALA A 42 5.63 22.33 12.02
N MET A 43 6.50 23.22 11.54
CA MET A 43 7.74 22.86 10.86
C MET A 43 8.74 22.16 11.79
N LEU A 44 8.86 22.61 13.04
CA LEU A 44 9.71 21.95 14.03
C LEU A 44 9.17 20.56 14.39
N GLU A 45 7.85 20.45 14.59
CA GLU A 45 7.19 19.16 14.86
C GLU A 45 7.35 18.20 13.69
N MET A 46 7.19 18.66 12.43
CA MET A 46 7.41 17.84 11.26
C MET A 46 8.83 17.29 11.18
N LYS A 47 9.82 18.12 11.50
CA LYS A 47 11.21 17.66 11.58
C LYS A 47 11.41 16.60 12.66
N ALA A 48 10.81 16.79 13.85
CA ALA A 48 10.86 15.80 14.91
C ALA A 48 10.20 14.47 14.50
N LEU A 49 9.09 14.52 13.72
CA LEU A 49 8.45 13.33 13.16
C LEU A 49 9.37 12.58 12.18
N GLU A 50 10.07 13.31 11.31
CA GLU A 50 11.05 12.72 10.39
C GLU A 50 12.20 12.03 11.15
N GLU A 51 12.57 12.53 12.32
CA GLU A 51 13.59 11.98 13.21
C GLU A 51 13.05 10.83 14.10
N GLY A 52 11.78 10.44 13.97
CA GLY A 52 11.18 9.30 14.67
C GLY A 52 10.44 9.64 15.95
N ALA A 53 9.98 10.88 16.14
CA ALA A 53 9.11 11.20 17.26
C ALA A 53 7.80 10.41 17.21
N ILE A 54 7.23 10.12 18.40
CA ILE A 54 5.94 9.46 18.50
C ILE A 54 4.84 10.41 18.02
N ALA A 55 4.21 10.04 16.90
CA ALA A 55 3.11 10.79 16.28
C ALA A 55 1.74 10.32 16.75
N ASN A 56 1.60 9.03 17.05
CA ASN A 56 0.39 8.43 17.59
C ASN A 56 0.63 8.06 19.07
N PRO A 57 0.22 8.92 20.02
CA PRO A 57 0.47 8.68 21.43
C PRO A 57 -0.39 7.54 22.00
N ASP A 58 -1.55 7.24 21.41
CA ASP A 58 -2.45 6.18 21.89
C ASP A 58 -1.84 4.79 21.61
N GLU A 59 -1.22 4.61 20.47
CA GLU A 59 -0.57 3.36 20.07
C GLU A 59 0.96 3.40 20.29
N GLN A 60 1.52 4.52 20.78
CA GLN A 60 2.96 4.74 20.97
C GLN A 60 3.77 4.48 19.68
N ARG A 61 3.28 5.00 18.54
CA ARG A 61 3.88 4.75 17.23
C ARG A 61 4.44 6.01 16.59
N MET A 62 5.54 5.82 15.91
CA MET A 62 6.07 6.76 14.92
C MET A 62 5.15 6.79 13.69
N VAL A 63 5.36 7.76 12.79
CA VAL A 63 4.78 7.80 11.44
C VAL A 63 5.91 8.12 10.46
N GLY A 64 6.19 7.24 9.54
CA GLY A 64 7.40 7.32 8.72
C GLY A 64 7.25 6.92 7.26
N HIS A 65 6.10 7.20 6.63
CA HIS A 65 5.85 6.86 5.22
C HIS A 65 6.95 7.38 4.28
N TYR A 66 7.54 8.53 4.59
CA TYR A 66 8.63 9.14 3.80
C TYR A 66 9.92 8.31 3.86
N TRP A 67 10.17 7.51 4.91
CA TRP A 67 11.34 6.62 4.97
C TRP A 67 11.29 5.51 3.92
N LEU A 68 10.09 5.12 3.47
CA LEU A 68 9.96 4.16 2.36
C LEU A 68 10.51 4.70 1.04
N ARG A 69 10.55 6.04 0.88
CA ARG A 69 11.08 6.72 -0.31
C ARG A 69 12.52 7.18 -0.13
N ALA A 70 12.92 7.43 1.12
CA ALA A 70 14.25 7.92 1.51
C ALA A 70 14.72 7.17 2.78
N PRO A 71 15.12 5.89 2.67
CA PRO A 71 15.51 5.08 3.82
C PRO A 71 16.66 5.67 4.64
N GLU A 72 17.46 6.53 4.05
CA GLU A 72 18.55 7.26 4.73
C GLU A 72 18.06 8.25 5.79
N LEU A 73 16.79 8.66 5.72
CA LEU A 73 16.14 9.51 6.72
C LEU A 73 15.57 8.74 7.92
N ALA A 74 15.59 7.40 7.86
CA ALA A 74 15.06 6.59 8.95
C ALA A 74 15.83 6.85 10.25
N PRO A 75 15.15 6.78 11.44
CA PRO A 75 15.75 7.11 12.73
C PRO A 75 17.01 6.34 13.08
N ASP A 76 17.17 5.15 12.54
CA ASP A 76 18.34 4.32 12.77
C ASP A 76 18.73 3.49 11.55
N ALA A 77 19.98 3.03 11.53
CA ALA A 77 20.55 2.27 10.41
C ALA A 77 19.93 0.88 10.24
N GLN A 78 19.37 0.29 11.30
CA GLN A 78 18.74 -1.03 11.25
C GLN A 78 17.41 -0.93 10.50
N LEU A 79 16.60 0.09 10.83
CA LEU A 79 15.35 0.37 10.11
C LEU A 79 15.62 0.73 8.64
N ALA A 80 16.61 1.58 8.39
CA ALA A 80 17.02 1.92 7.03
C ALA A 80 17.42 0.70 6.21
N LYS A 81 18.11 -0.25 6.83
CA LYS A 81 18.48 -1.52 6.19
C LYS A 81 17.27 -2.39 5.93
N ALA A 82 16.39 -2.56 6.92
CA ALA A 82 15.17 -3.36 6.78
C ALA A 82 14.30 -2.88 5.61
N ILE A 83 14.07 -1.57 5.49
CA ILE A 83 13.32 -0.97 4.39
C ILE A 83 13.94 -1.32 3.02
N ARG A 84 15.28 -1.26 2.90
CA ARG A 84 15.96 -1.61 1.65
C ARG A 84 15.86 -3.11 1.34
N ASP A 85 15.98 -3.96 2.35
CA ASP A 85 15.88 -5.41 2.20
C ASP A 85 14.46 -5.81 1.77
N ASP A 86 13.42 -5.24 2.38
CA ASP A 86 12.03 -5.49 2.02
C ASP A 86 11.72 -5.00 0.59
N LEU A 87 12.20 -3.82 0.21
CA LEU A 87 12.08 -3.35 -1.16
C LEU A 87 12.76 -4.30 -2.16
N ALA A 88 13.95 -4.78 -1.83
CA ALA A 88 14.64 -5.75 -2.66
C ALA A 88 13.86 -7.08 -2.79
N GLN A 89 13.22 -7.55 -1.71
CA GLN A 89 12.35 -8.72 -1.75
C GLN A 89 11.15 -8.51 -2.69
N VAL A 90 10.46 -7.37 -2.56
CA VAL A 90 9.32 -7.01 -3.43
C VAL A 90 9.73 -6.99 -4.90
N LEU A 91 10.86 -6.34 -5.23
CA LEU A 91 11.37 -6.26 -6.59
C LEU A 91 11.77 -7.64 -7.13
N ALA A 92 12.41 -8.47 -6.31
CA ALA A 92 12.80 -9.83 -6.70
C ALA A 92 11.58 -10.73 -6.95
N LEU A 93 10.53 -10.63 -6.13
CA LEU A 93 9.27 -11.35 -6.35
C LEU A 93 8.60 -10.89 -7.64
N SER A 94 8.47 -9.58 -7.83
CA SER A 94 7.89 -8.99 -9.03
C SER A 94 8.61 -9.45 -10.30
N GLU A 95 9.93 -9.40 -10.30
CA GLU A 95 10.75 -9.85 -11.43
C GLU A 95 10.55 -11.35 -11.73
N LYS A 96 10.51 -12.20 -10.70
CA LYS A 96 10.26 -13.64 -10.87
C LYS A 96 8.89 -13.92 -11.47
N VAL A 97 7.86 -13.20 -11.01
CA VAL A 97 6.48 -13.34 -11.48
C VAL A 97 6.38 -12.87 -12.94
N LEU A 98 6.81 -11.64 -13.23
CA LEU A 98 6.68 -11.03 -14.56
C LEU A 98 7.54 -11.75 -15.63
N SER A 99 8.70 -12.29 -15.25
CA SER A 99 9.55 -13.08 -16.17
C SER A 99 9.08 -14.52 -16.36
N GLY A 100 8.02 -14.95 -15.68
CA GLY A 100 7.53 -16.34 -15.72
C GLY A 100 8.46 -17.34 -15.03
N ARG A 101 9.43 -16.89 -14.24
CA ARG A 101 10.31 -17.77 -13.43
C ARG A 101 9.62 -18.26 -12.14
N CYS A 102 8.65 -17.52 -11.64
CA CYS A 102 7.74 -17.96 -10.59
C CYS A 102 6.52 -18.59 -11.24
N LEU A 103 6.34 -19.88 -11.03
CA LEU A 103 5.24 -20.65 -11.62
C LEU A 103 4.18 -20.97 -10.57
N THR A 104 2.96 -21.12 -11.02
CA THR A 104 1.86 -21.67 -10.21
C THR A 104 2.15 -23.13 -9.84
N PRO A 105 1.47 -23.72 -8.85
CA PRO A 105 1.55 -25.15 -8.57
C PRO A 105 1.25 -26.07 -9.79
N GLY A 106 0.50 -25.55 -10.75
CA GLY A 106 0.23 -26.23 -12.03
C GLY A 106 1.32 -26.06 -13.10
N GLY A 107 2.47 -25.43 -12.76
CA GLY A 107 3.60 -25.25 -13.67
C GLY A 107 3.38 -24.19 -14.76
N LYS A 108 2.42 -23.30 -14.62
CA LYS A 108 2.11 -22.22 -15.56
C LYS A 108 2.52 -20.86 -14.99
N PRO A 109 2.85 -19.87 -15.84
CA PRO A 109 3.10 -18.52 -15.38
C PRO A 109 1.82 -17.87 -14.81
N PHE A 110 2.02 -16.92 -13.89
CA PHE A 110 0.93 -16.03 -13.46
C PHE A 110 0.57 -15.06 -14.59
N ILE A 111 -0.71 -14.82 -14.80
CA ILE A 111 -1.23 -13.92 -15.85
C ILE A 111 -2.06 -12.78 -15.32
N GLN A 112 -2.43 -12.80 -14.06
CA GLN A 112 -3.18 -11.75 -13.38
C GLN A 112 -2.95 -11.77 -11.87
N LEU A 113 -3.32 -10.66 -11.21
CA LEU A 113 -3.25 -10.46 -9.77
C LEU A 113 -4.67 -10.24 -9.23
N LEU A 114 -5.00 -10.94 -8.14
CA LEU A 114 -6.17 -10.65 -7.31
C LEU A 114 -5.71 -10.08 -5.97
N LEU A 115 -6.07 -8.83 -5.70
CA LEU A 115 -5.75 -8.18 -4.44
C LEU A 115 -6.97 -8.22 -3.51
N VAL A 116 -6.76 -8.73 -2.30
CA VAL A 116 -7.77 -8.82 -1.24
C VAL A 116 -7.34 -7.88 -0.10
N GLY A 117 -8.08 -6.81 0.11
CA GLY A 117 -7.76 -5.79 1.11
C GLY A 117 -8.86 -4.74 1.17
N ILE A 118 -8.95 -3.96 2.25
CA ILE A 118 -9.97 -2.91 2.40
C ILE A 118 -9.33 -1.58 2.79
N GLY A 119 -9.99 -0.47 2.49
CA GLY A 119 -9.53 0.88 2.80
C GLY A 119 -8.16 1.16 2.20
N GLY A 120 -7.19 1.58 3.02
CA GLY A 120 -5.83 1.87 2.58
C GLY A 120 -5.10 0.71 1.91
N SER A 121 -5.46 -0.54 2.26
CA SER A 121 -4.90 -1.74 1.63
C SER A 121 -5.40 -1.99 0.20
N ALA A 122 -6.47 -1.33 -0.23
CA ALA A 122 -7.02 -1.44 -1.58
C ALA A 122 -6.93 -0.13 -2.37
N LEU A 123 -7.30 1.01 -1.77
CA LEU A 123 -7.42 2.30 -2.49
C LEU A 123 -6.09 2.80 -3.06
N GLY A 124 -4.99 2.67 -2.29
CA GLY A 124 -3.66 3.02 -2.78
C GLY A 124 -3.25 2.19 -4.00
N PRO A 125 -3.29 0.85 -3.93
CA PRO A 125 -3.05 -0.02 -5.07
C PRO A 125 -3.96 0.24 -6.27
N GLN A 126 -5.26 0.50 -6.06
CA GLN A 126 -6.20 0.86 -7.14
C GLN A 126 -5.78 2.17 -7.83
N PHE A 127 -5.46 3.19 -7.03
CA PHE A 127 -5.01 4.48 -7.55
C PHE A 127 -3.74 4.34 -8.39
N VAL A 128 -2.72 3.68 -7.86
CA VAL A 128 -1.44 3.49 -8.56
C VAL A 128 -1.62 2.63 -9.81
N SER A 129 -2.41 1.55 -9.73
CA SER A 129 -2.72 0.71 -10.88
C SER A 129 -3.43 1.50 -11.98
N ALA A 130 -4.45 2.30 -11.64
CA ALA A 130 -5.18 3.11 -12.61
C ALA A 130 -4.32 4.22 -13.24
N ALA A 131 -3.39 4.80 -12.47
CA ALA A 131 -2.55 5.90 -12.93
C ALA A 131 -1.36 5.45 -13.77
N LEU A 132 -0.80 4.27 -13.48
CA LEU A 132 0.48 3.80 -14.03
C LEU A 132 0.36 2.48 -14.81
N ALA A 133 -0.85 2.00 -15.10
CA ALA A 133 -1.04 0.79 -15.89
C ALA A 133 -0.43 0.95 -17.30
N GLU A 134 0.56 0.13 -17.59
CA GLU A 134 1.25 0.11 -18.88
C GLU A 134 1.09 -1.24 -19.57
N THR A 135 1.42 -1.27 -20.86
CA THR A 135 1.46 -2.51 -21.63
C THR A 135 2.49 -3.47 -21.03
N GLY A 136 2.07 -4.69 -20.70
CA GLY A 136 2.92 -5.73 -20.11
C GLY A 136 2.78 -5.88 -18.58
N CYS A 137 2.01 -5.02 -17.91
CA CYS A 137 1.61 -5.26 -16.53
C CYS A 137 0.56 -6.38 -16.44
N LEU A 138 0.57 -7.12 -15.33
CA LEU A 138 -0.50 -8.06 -15.04
C LEU A 138 -1.81 -7.30 -14.76
N PRO A 139 -2.94 -7.70 -15.34
CA PRO A 139 -4.25 -7.20 -14.93
C PRO A 139 -4.47 -7.42 -13.44
N ILE A 140 -5.09 -6.45 -12.76
CA ILE A 140 -5.37 -6.52 -11.32
C ILE A 140 -6.86 -6.45 -11.10
N SER A 141 -7.38 -7.43 -10.35
CA SER A 141 -8.73 -7.44 -9.80
C SER A 141 -8.68 -7.15 -8.29
N PHE A 142 -9.73 -6.53 -7.76
CA PHE A 142 -9.78 -6.13 -6.35
C PHE A 142 -10.99 -6.71 -5.64
N LEU A 143 -10.78 -7.28 -4.45
CA LEU A 143 -11.81 -7.57 -3.46
C LEU A 143 -11.61 -6.61 -2.28
N ASP A 144 -12.35 -5.52 -2.28
CA ASP A 144 -12.20 -4.37 -1.38
C ASP A 144 -13.42 -4.11 -0.50
N ASN A 145 -14.37 -5.01 -0.50
CA ASN A 145 -15.56 -4.97 0.35
C ASN A 145 -16.09 -6.39 0.64
N THR A 146 -17.16 -6.47 1.45
CA THR A 146 -17.77 -7.74 1.89
C THR A 146 -19.09 -8.06 1.19
N ASP A 147 -19.44 -7.33 0.13
CA ASP A 147 -20.65 -7.62 -0.65
C ASP A 147 -20.52 -8.98 -1.36
N PRO A 148 -21.37 -9.98 -1.03
CA PRO A 148 -21.26 -11.31 -1.62
C PRO A 148 -21.43 -11.32 -3.14
N ASP A 149 -22.31 -10.47 -3.67
CA ASP A 149 -22.52 -10.35 -5.11
C ASP A 149 -21.33 -9.69 -5.81
N GLY A 150 -20.68 -8.72 -5.14
CA GLY A 150 -19.44 -8.10 -5.57
C GLY A 150 -18.31 -9.13 -5.64
N ILE A 151 -18.08 -9.87 -4.57
CA ILE A 151 -17.09 -10.95 -4.49
C ILE A 151 -17.34 -11.99 -5.59
N LYS A 152 -18.58 -12.47 -5.69
CA LYS A 152 -18.97 -13.44 -6.72
C LYS A 152 -18.67 -12.94 -8.14
N ARG A 153 -19.00 -11.69 -8.43
CA ARG A 153 -18.78 -11.08 -9.75
C ARG A 153 -17.31 -11.03 -10.12
N VAL A 154 -16.43 -10.63 -9.19
CA VAL A 154 -14.98 -10.61 -9.40
C VAL A 154 -14.45 -12.01 -9.64
N LEU A 155 -14.82 -12.99 -8.80
CA LEU A 155 -14.35 -14.37 -8.94
C LEU A 155 -14.88 -15.05 -10.21
N ASP A 156 -16.11 -14.75 -10.63
CA ASP A 156 -16.65 -15.25 -11.89
C ASP A 156 -15.99 -14.63 -13.12
N ALA A 157 -15.58 -13.36 -13.06
CA ALA A 157 -14.82 -12.70 -14.11
C ALA A 157 -13.41 -13.30 -14.27
N ILE A 158 -12.77 -13.73 -13.17
CA ILE A 158 -11.50 -14.45 -13.21
C ILE A 158 -11.70 -15.85 -13.86
N GLY A 159 -12.77 -16.53 -13.51
CA GLY A 159 -13.20 -17.77 -14.15
C GLY A 159 -12.13 -18.87 -14.16
N GLU A 160 -11.83 -19.39 -15.35
CA GLU A 160 -10.85 -20.47 -15.56
C GLU A 160 -9.40 -20.05 -15.32
N ASP A 161 -9.10 -18.76 -15.33
CA ASP A 161 -7.77 -18.20 -15.07
C ASP A 161 -7.37 -18.22 -13.60
N LEU A 162 -8.25 -18.70 -12.71
CA LEU A 162 -7.99 -18.82 -11.29
C LEU A 162 -6.71 -19.63 -10.99
N GLY A 163 -6.45 -20.67 -11.75
CA GLY A 163 -5.23 -21.48 -11.66
C GLY A 163 -3.93 -20.75 -12.06
N GLN A 164 -4.02 -19.56 -12.65
CA GLN A 164 -2.90 -18.70 -13.03
C GLN A 164 -2.97 -17.32 -12.37
N THR A 165 -3.78 -17.17 -11.31
CA THR A 165 -3.97 -15.93 -10.57
C THR A 165 -3.06 -15.90 -9.35
N LEU A 166 -2.22 -14.85 -9.23
CA LEU A 166 -1.50 -14.54 -7.98
C LEU A 166 -2.47 -13.83 -7.04
N VAL A 167 -2.62 -14.33 -5.82
CA VAL A 167 -3.49 -13.71 -4.81
C VAL A 167 -2.64 -12.94 -3.81
N MET A 168 -2.88 -11.66 -3.64
CA MET A 168 -2.23 -10.83 -2.64
C MET A 168 -3.22 -10.44 -1.55
N VAL A 169 -3.00 -10.89 -0.33
CA VAL A 169 -3.86 -10.59 0.83
C VAL A 169 -3.16 -9.53 1.68
N ILE A 170 -3.78 -8.36 1.81
CA ILE A 170 -3.18 -7.20 2.47
C ILE A 170 -3.96 -6.83 3.72
N SER A 171 -3.34 -7.00 4.88
CA SER A 171 -3.89 -6.56 6.18
C SER A 171 -2.75 -6.33 7.17
N LYS A 172 -2.50 -5.08 7.57
CA LYS A 172 -1.43 -4.73 8.53
C LYS A 172 -1.58 -5.49 9.85
N SER A 173 -2.76 -5.45 10.46
CA SER A 173 -3.05 -6.16 11.71
C SER A 173 -3.16 -7.68 11.54
N GLY A 174 -3.43 -8.14 10.32
CA GLY A 174 -3.76 -9.52 10.01
C GLY A 174 -5.13 -9.98 10.54
N GLY A 175 -5.86 -9.11 11.25
CA GLY A 175 -7.13 -9.40 11.90
C GLY A 175 -8.35 -8.71 11.30
N THR A 176 -8.20 -7.93 10.21
CA THR A 176 -9.31 -7.22 9.57
C THR A 176 -10.35 -8.21 9.06
N ALA A 177 -11.56 -8.13 9.59
CA ALA A 177 -12.62 -9.11 9.34
C ALA A 177 -13.00 -9.19 7.87
N GLU A 178 -13.09 -8.05 7.20
CA GLU A 178 -13.46 -7.93 5.79
C GLU A 178 -12.42 -8.59 4.88
N THR A 179 -11.13 -8.30 5.11
CA THR A 179 -10.03 -8.92 4.35
C THR A 179 -9.99 -10.44 4.59
N ARG A 180 -10.18 -10.87 5.85
CA ARG A 180 -10.25 -12.29 6.20
C ARG A 180 -11.41 -12.98 5.48
N ASN A 181 -12.60 -12.40 5.49
CA ASN A 181 -13.77 -12.96 4.83
C ASN A 181 -13.55 -13.06 3.31
N GLY A 182 -13.07 -12.00 2.66
CA GLY A 182 -12.71 -12.03 1.25
C GLY A 182 -11.69 -13.12 0.91
N MET A 183 -10.64 -13.25 1.73
CA MET A 183 -9.65 -14.33 1.58
C MET A 183 -10.28 -15.72 1.70
N LEU A 184 -11.20 -15.95 2.66
CA LEU A 184 -11.86 -17.23 2.82
C LEU A 184 -12.74 -17.60 1.62
N GLU A 185 -13.45 -16.65 1.03
CA GLU A 185 -14.22 -16.84 -0.21
C GLU A 185 -13.32 -17.19 -1.40
N VAL A 186 -12.18 -16.51 -1.53
CA VAL A 186 -11.17 -16.85 -2.57
C VAL A 186 -10.66 -18.26 -2.36
N ARG A 187 -10.28 -18.64 -1.14
CA ARG A 187 -9.83 -20.01 -0.79
C ARG A 187 -10.87 -21.08 -1.13
N ALA A 188 -12.14 -20.81 -0.80
CA ALA A 188 -13.22 -21.72 -1.11
C ALA A 188 -13.36 -21.91 -2.63
N ARG A 189 -13.22 -20.84 -3.41
CA ARG A 189 -13.25 -20.91 -4.89
C ARG A 189 -12.06 -21.71 -5.43
N PHE A 190 -10.84 -21.48 -4.91
CA PHE A 190 -9.66 -22.28 -5.27
C PHE A 190 -9.84 -23.75 -4.98
N ALA A 191 -10.35 -24.11 -3.79
CA ALA A 191 -10.62 -25.49 -3.40
C ALA A 191 -11.66 -26.15 -4.31
N ALA A 192 -12.75 -25.43 -4.63
CA ALA A 192 -13.78 -25.92 -5.53
C ALA A 192 -13.26 -26.17 -6.97
N ALA A 193 -12.28 -25.38 -7.42
CA ALA A 193 -11.62 -25.54 -8.71
C ALA A 193 -10.42 -26.52 -8.69
N GLY A 194 -10.09 -27.12 -7.52
CA GLY A 194 -8.97 -28.05 -7.39
C GLY A 194 -7.58 -27.39 -7.42
N HIS A 195 -7.50 -26.08 -7.12
CA HIS A 195 -6.24 -25.33 -7.12
C HIS A 195 -5.67 -25.20 -5.70
N ASN A 196 -4.33 -25.08 -5.61
CA ASN A 196 -3.62 -24.86 -4.37
C ASN A 196 -3.51 -23.36 -4.10
N PHE A 197 -4.36 -22.85 -3.20
CA PHE A 197 -4.35 -21.43 -2.81
C PHE A 197 -3.00 -20.99 -2.22
N ALA A 198 -2.45 -21.76 -1.27
CA ALA A 198 -1.20 -21.37 -0.60
C ALA A 198 -0.02 -21.18 -1.57
N GLY A 199 0.09 -22.02 -2.58
CA GLY A 199 1.13 -21.90 -3.62
C GLY A 199 0.92 -20.74 -4.59
N GLN A 200 -0.17 -20.00 -4.47
CA GLN A 200 -0.52 -18.83 -5.30
C GLN A 200 -0.80 -17.58 -4.46
N ALA A 201 -0.63 -17.65 -3.13
CA ALA A 201 -0.95 -16.57 -2.20
C ALA A 201 0.30 -15.90 -1.64
N VAL A 202 0.25 -14.58 -1.56
CA VAL A 202 1.25 -13.72 -0.89
C VAL A 202 0.55 -12.93 0.19
N ALA A 203 1.10 -12.94 1.41
CA ALA A 203 0.64 -12.10 2.49
C ALA A 203 1.41 -10.78 2.52
N VAL A 204 0.70 -9.65 2.66
CA VAL A 204 1.29 -8.34 2.96
C VAL A 204 0.77 -7.91 4.32
N THR A 205 1.61 -7.99 5.36
CA THR A 205 1.11 -7.91 6.74
C THR A 205 2.21 -7.51 7.73
N GLY A 206 1.81 -7.09 8.93
CA GLY A 206 2.75 -6.80 10.01
C GLY A 206 3.39 -8.06 10.58
N MET A 207 4.64 -7.94 11.06
CA MET A 207 5.33 -9.02 11.74
C MET A 207 4.55 -9.47 12.99
N GLY A 208 4.47 -10.79 13.21
CA GLY A 208 3.73 -11.38 14.32
C GLY A 208 2.21 -11.35 14.19
N SER A 209 1.68 -10.90 13.05
CA SER A 209 0.24 -10.85 12.81
C SER A 209 -0.38 -12.24 12.66
N ALA A 210 -1.71 -12.30 12.82
CA ALA A 210 -2.46 -13.54 12.57
C ALA A 210 -2.34 -14.01 11.10
N LEU A 211 -2.27 -13.07 10.15
CA LEU A 211 -2.11 -13.40 8.74
C LEU A 211 -0.71 -13.93 8.44
N GLU A 212 0.33 -13.37 9.05
CA GLU A 212 1.69 -13.90 8.94
C GLU A 212 1.79 -15.34 9.48
N THR A 213 1.20 -15.58 10.65
CA THR A 213 1.17 -16.92 11.26
C THR A 213 0.50 -17.91 10.33
N LEU A 214 -0.70 -17.58 9.82
CA LEU A 214 -1.44 -18.42 8.89
C LEU A 214 -0.62 -18.71 7.61
N ALA A 215 -0.02 -17.67 7.04
CA ALA A 215 0.77 -17.82 5.80
C ALA A 215 2.00 -18.73 6.01
N LYS A 216 2.67 -18.65 7.17
CA LYS A 216 3.77 -19.54 7.53
C LYS A 216 3.31 -20.98 7.74
N GLU A 217 2.24 -21.19 8.48
CA GLU A 217 1.68 -22.53 8.77
C GLU A 217 1.22 -23.24 7.50
N GLU A 218 0.64 -22.52 6.57
CA GLU A 218 0.11 -23.08 5.32
C GLU A 218 1.13 -23.09 4.17
N GLY A 219 2.32 -22.50 4.37
CA GLY A 219 3.38 -22.43 3.35
C GLY A 219 2.99 -21.61 2.13
N TRP A 220 2.52 -20.37 2.37
CA TRP A 220 2.20 -19.44 1.27
C TRP A 220 3.44 -19.10 0.44
N LEU A 221 3.21 -18.68 -0.80
CA LEU A 221 4.26 -18.38 -1.78
C LEU A 221 5.29 -17.39 -1.27
N ASP A 222 4.85 -16.31 -0.61
CA ASP A 222 5.74 -15.31 0.01
C ASP A 222 5.00 -14.53 1.11
N ILE A 223 5.77 -13.83 1.95
CA ILE A 223 5.27 -12.93 2.99
C ILE A 223 6.07 -11.63 2.89
N LEU A 224 5.39 -10.53 2.62
CA LEU A 224 5.94 -9.18 2.56
C LEU A 224 5.53 -8.40 3.80
N HIS A 225 6.48 -7.79 4.49
CA HIS A 225 6.19 -7.14 5.75
C HIS A 225 5.70 -5.70 5.60
N MET A 226 4.75 -5.33 6.44
CA MET A 226 4.33 -3.95 6.67
C MET A 226 4.78 -3.51 8.06
N TYR A 227 5.25 -2.28 8.16
CA TYR A 227 5.68 -1.72 9.42
C TYR A 227 4.49 -1.13 10.22
N ASP A 228 4.60 -1.11 11.55
CA ASP A 228 3.59 -0.55 12.43
C ASP A 228 3.46 0.98 12.33
N TRP A 229 4.54 1.65 11.94
CA TRP A 229 4.58 3.10 11.68
C TRP A 229 4.06 3.51 10.29
N ILE A 230 3.57 2.59 9.49
CA ILE A 230 2.77 2.85 8.29
C ILE A 230 1.30 2.87 8.71
N GLY A 231 0.70 4.00 8.60
CA GLY A 231 -0.56 4.30 9.05
C GLY A 231 -1.81 3.93 8.87
#